data_8996a4ad1979d330bbc1583822e4fe2a
#
_entry.id   8996a4ad1979d330bbc1583822e4fe2a
#
_cell.length_a   1.000
_cell.length_b   1.000
_cell.length_c   1.000
_cell.angle_alpha   90.00
_cell.angle_beta   90.00
_cell.angle_gamma   90.00
#
_symmetry.space_group_name_H-M   'P 1'
#
loop_
_entity.id
_entity.type
_entity.pdbx_description
1 polymer ?
#
loop_
_entity_poly.entity_id
_entity_poly.type
_entity_poly.pdbx_seq_one_letter_code
_entity_poly.pdbx_strand_id
1 'polypeptide(L)'
;MGPRDVVLAWLDAFNRTDADALAALYHADAINHQVAESPVRGREAIRAMFKAGFEAAEMVCIRENLFEDGEWAILEWRDPTGLRGCGFFRVVDGQIAFQRGYWDKLSFLRLHGLSQGDSSN
;
A
#
# COMPACT_ATOMS: atom_id res chain seq x y z
N MET A 1 -13.70 5.00 13.23
CA MET A 1 -12.59 5.72 12.59
C MET A 1 -12.95 6.05 11.15
N GLY A 2 -12.71 7.30 10.77
CA GLY A 2 -12.91 7.71 9.39
C GLY A 2 -11.71 7.34 8.52
N PRO A 3 -11.82 7.62 7.20
CA PRO A 3 -10.77 7.26 6.26
C PRO A 3 -9.38 7.79 6.63
N ARG A 4 -9.29 9.03 7.06
CA ARG A 4 -8.00 9.61 7.46
C ARG A 4 -7.35 8.82 8.60
N ASP A 5 -8.14 8.48 9.62
CA ASP A 5 -7.62 7.77 10.78
C ASP A 5 -7.13 6.37 10.41
N VAL A 6 -7.86 5.69 9.53
CA VAL A 6 -7.48 4.36 9.06
C VAL A 6 -6.18 4.41 8.29
N VAL A 7 -6.00 5.41 7.41
CA VAL A 7 -4.76 5.55 6.65
C VAL A 7 -3.58 5.91 7.54
N LEU A 8 -3.79 6.71 8.59
CA LEU A 8 -2.72 6.98 9.56
C LEU A 8 -2.29 5.71 10.29
N ALA A 9 -3.25 4.86 10.68
CA ALA A 9 -2.94 3.56 11.27
C ALA A 9 -2.24 2.64 10.26
N TRP A 10 -2.64 2.70 8.99
CA TRP A 10 -2.00 1.97 7.91
C TRP A 10 -0.53 2.36 7.74
N LEU A 11 -0.25 3.67 7.72
CA LEU A 11 1.12 4.18 7.64
C LEU A 11 1.99 3.68 8.79
N ASP A 12 1.46 3.72 10.00
CA ASP A 12 2.19 3.24 11.17
C ASP A 12 2.52 1.75 11.05
N ALA A 13 1.53 0.93 10.70
CA ALA A 13 1.73 -0.51 10.56
C ALA A 13 2.69 -0.83 9.40
N PHE A 14 2.55 -0.13 8.27
CA PHE A 14 3.43 -0.31 7.11
C PHE A 14 4.89 0.00 7.49
N ASN A 15 5.12 1.11 8.15
CA ASN A 15 6.48 1.53 8.50
C ASN A 15 7.10 0.69 9.62
N ARG A 16 6.27 -0.05 10.38
CA ARG A 16 6.75 -1.04 11.34
C ARG A 16 6.95 -2.42 10.69
N THR A 17 6.65 -2.54 9.40
CA THR A 17 6.67 -3.82 8.65
C THR A 17 5.79 -4.90 9.33
N ASP A 18 4.63 -4.47 9.82
CA ASP A 18 3.71 -5.33 10.55
C ASP A 18 2.55 -5.76 9.63
N ALA A 19 2.75 -6.86 8.91
CA ALA A 19 1.76 -7.34 7.97
C ALA A 19 0.44 -7.74 8.63
N ASP A 20 0.50 -8.25 9.88
CA ASP A 20 -0.73 -8.62 10.61
C ASP A 20 -1.54 -7.40 10.98
N ALA A 21 -0.89 -6.36 11.49
CA ALA A 21 -1.57 -5.10 11.81
C ALA A 21 -2.16 -4.45 10.57
N LEU A 22 -1.45 -4.49 9.44
CA LEU A 22 -1.97 -4.01 8.17
C LEU A 22 -3.22 -4.77 7.76
N ALA A 23 -3.16 -6.10 7.77
CA ALA A 23 -4.30 -6.93 7.36
C ALA A 23 -5.53 -6.65 8.20
N ALA A 24 -5.37 -6.38 9.49
CA ALA A 24 -6.48 -6.08 10.38
C ALA A 24 -7.26 -4.82 9.99
N LEU A 25 -6.65 -3.94 9.19
CA LEU A 25 -7.31 -2.71 8.72
C LEU A 25 -8.19 -2.94 7.50
N TYR A 26 -8.16 -4.12 6.89
CA TYR A 26 -8.90 -4.43 5.66
C TYR A 26 -10.13 -5.28 5.96
N HIS A 27 -11.18 -5.04 5.17
CA HIS A 27 -12.33 -5.95 5.15
C HIS A 27 -11.89 -7.34 4.69
N ALA A 28 -12.63 -8.37 5.09
CA ALA A 28 -12.34 -9.74 4.68
C ALA A 28 -12.32 -9.89 3.16
N ASP A 29 -13.16 -9.14 2.45
CA ASP A 29 -13.30 -9.19 0.99
C ASP A 29 -12.63 -8.02 0.28
N ALA A 30 -11.75 -7.30 0.95
CA ALA A 30 -11.10 -6.12 0.39
C ALA A 30 -10.30 -6.44 -0.87
N ILE A 31 -10.15 -5.43 -1.71
CA ILE A 31 -9.33 -5.51 -2.91
C ILE A 31 -8.21 -4.47 -2.77
N ASN A 32 -6.97 -4.91 -2.99
CA ASN A 32 -5.82 -4.02 -3.08
C ASN A 32 -5.26 -4.11 -4.49
N HIS A 33 -5.44 -3.05 -5.25
CA HIS A 33 -4.97 -2.97 -6.63
C HIS A 33 -3.84 -1.97 -6.75
N GLN A 34 -2.62 -2.47 -6.72
CA GLN A 34 -1.47 -1.67 -7.15
C GLN A 34 -1.46 -1.72 -8.67
N VAL A 35 -1.66 -0.58 -9.32
CA VAL A 35 -1.94 -0.53 -10.75
C VAL A 35 -0.81 -1.14 -11.59
N ALA A 36 0.43 -1.08 -11.09
CA ALA A 36 1.58 -1.72 -11.72
C ALA A 36 1.54 -3.25 -11.68
N GLU A 37 0.62 -3.83 -10.88
CA GLU A 37 0.51 -5.27 -10.66
C GLU A 37 -0.94 -5.71 -10.81
N SER A 38 -1.21 -7.02 -10.70
CA SER A 38 -2.57 -7.54 -10.69
C SER A 38 -3.26 -7.26 -9.35
N PRO A 39 -4.59 -7.08 -9.33
CA PRO A 39 -5.32 -6.91 -8.08
C PRO A 39 -5.17 -8.11 -7.16
N VAL A 40 -5.09 -7.83 -5.86
CA VAL A 40 -5.04 -8.85 -4.80
C VAL A 40 -6.36 -8.78 -4.04
N ARG A 41 -7.04 -9.91 -3.91
CA ARG A 41 -8.37 -9.99 -3.32
C ARG A 41 -8.36 -10.77 -2.02
N GLY A 42 -9.00 -10.19 -1.01
CA GLY A 42 -9.18 -10.81 0.30
C GLY A 42 -8.07 -10.47 1.28
N ARG A 43 -8.46 -10.37 2.55
CA ARG A 43 -7.55 -9.97 3.64
C ARG A 43 -6.32 -10.86 3.72
N GLU A 44 -6.48 -12.18 3.60
CA GLU A 44 -5.36 -13.11 3.76
C GLU A 44 -4.36 -12.99 2.61
N ALA A 45 -4.84 -12.83 1.39
CA ALA A 45 -3.96 -12.62 0.24
C ALA A 45 -3.24 -11.27 0.34
N ILE A 46 -3.94 -10.25 0.83
CA ILE A 46 -3.35 -8.93 1.07
C ILE A 46 -2.26 -9.01 2.14
N ARG A 47 -2.51 -9.75 3.23
CA ARG A 47 -1.51 -9.96 4.26
C ARG A 47 -0.26 -10.65 3.71
N ALA A 48 -0.45 -11.70 2.92
CA ALA A 48 0.66 -12.42 2.30
C ALA A 48 1.46 -11.52 1.35
N MET A 49 0.78 -10.66 0.60
CA MET A 49 1.43 -9.71 -0.29
C MET A 49 2.34 -8.75 0.47
N PHE A 50 1.85 -8.16 1.56
CA PHE A 50 2.67 -7.26 2.37
C PHE A 50 3.85 -7.99 3.01
N LYS A 51 3.60 -9.18 3.54
CA LYS A 51 4.66 -9.98 4.16
C LYS A 51 5.78 -10.27 3.16
N ALA A 52 5.42 -10.70 1.95
CA ALA A 52 6.39 -10.96 0.90
C ALA A 52 7.14 -9.69 0.49
N GLY A 53 6.44 -8.56 0.39
CA GLY A 53 7.07 -7.29 0.06
C GLY A 53 8.08 -6.85 1.09
N PHE A 54 7.74 -6.96 2.37
CA PHE A 54 8.65 -6.60 3.46
C PHE A 54 9.88 -7.50 3.52
N GLU A 55 9.73 -8.76 3.14
CA GLU A 55 10.87 -9.69 3.08
C GLU A 55 11.76 -9.43 1.86
N ALA A 56 11.19 -8.92 0.78
CA ALA A 56 11.92 -8.71 -0.48
C ALA A 56 12.68 -7.38 -0.52
N ALA A 57 12.22 -6.35 0.21
CA ALA A 57 12.81 -5.02 0.13
C ALA A 57 12.55 -4.24 1.41
N GLU A 58 13.42 -3.31 1.71
CA GLU A 58 13.18 -2.35 2.78
C GLU A 58 12.13 -1.35 2.30
N MET A 59 10.99 -1.30 2.99
CA MET A 59 9.85 -0.51 2.59
C MET A 59 9.54 0.54 3.64
N VAL A 60 9.64 1.81 3.26
CA VAL A 60 9.29 2.95 4.11
C VAL A 60 8.39 3.87 3.31
N CYS A 61 7.27 4.25 3.89
CA CYS A 61 6.31 5.14 3.26
C CYS A 61 6.27 6.47 4.04
N ILE A 62 6.71 7.54 3.39
CA ILE A 62 6.75 8.87 3.99
C ILE A 62 5.56 9.65 3.47
N ARG A 63 4.69 10.09 4.36
CA ARG A 63 3.51 10.86 3.99
C ARG A 63 3.90 12.26 3.55
N GLU A 64 3.49 12.63 2.34
CA GLU A 64 3.60 14.00 1.86
C GLU A 64 2.30 14.76 2.04
N ASN A 65 1.20 14.18 1.58
CA ASN A 65 -0.13 14.75 1.75
C ASN A 65 -1.16 13.65 2.01
N LEU A 66 -2.18 13.97 2.78
CA LEU A 66 -3.28 13.06 3.05
C LEU A 66 -4.58 13.85 2.95
N PHE A 67 -5.42 13.48 1.99
CA PHE A 67 -6.70 14.13 1.74
C PHE A 67 -7.83 13.17 2.08
N GLU A 68 -8.96 13.71 2.52
CA GLU A 68 -10.14 12.91 2.84
C GLU A 68 -11.33 13.50 2.09
N ASP A 69 -12.13 12.62 1.48
CA ASP A 69 -13.33 13.00 0.77
C ASP A 69 -14.36 11.87 0.88
N GLY A 70 -15.39 12.08 1.71
CA GLY A 70 -16.41 11.06 1.95
C GLY A 70 -15.80 9.78 2.53
N GLU A 71 -16.01 8.67 1.85
CA GLU A 71 -15.45 7.36 2.24
C GLU A 71 -13.98 7.20 1.82
N TRP A 72 -13.43 8.14 1.09
CA TRP A 72 -12.10 8.01 0.51
C TRP A 72 -11.06 8.82 1.27
N ALA A 73 -9.87 8.25 1.37
CA ALA A 73 -8.67 8.99 1.71
C ALA A 73 -7.66 8.80 0.60
N ILE A 74 -6.93 9.86 0.29
CA ILE A 74 -5.91 9.84 -0.76
C ILE A 74 -4.59 10.19 -0.12
N LEU A 75 -3.65 9.26 -0.19
CA LEU A 75 -2.31 9.40 0.38
C LEU A 75 -1.31 9.63 -0.73
N GLU A 76 -0.69 10.79 -0.71
CA GLU A 76 0.47 11.06 -1.54
C GLU A 76 1.72 10.78 -0.71
N TRP A 77 2.60 9.94 -1.22
CA TRP A 77 3.73 9.44 -0.47
C TRP A 77 5.02 9.46 -1.29
N ARG A 78 6.13 9.36 -0.58
CA ARG A 78 7.43 9.07 -1.17
C ARG A 78 8.15 8.06 -0.29
N ASP A 79 9.17 7.42 -0.84
CA ASP A 79 10.07 6.60 -0.05
C ASP A 79 11.44 7.30 0.11
N PRO A 80 12.35 6.76 0.95
CA PRO A 80 13.65 7.39 1.14
C PRO A 80 14.54 7.44 -0.11
N THR A 81 14.26 6.61 -1.12
CA THR A 81 15.04 6.62 -2.37
C THR A 81 14.56 7.67 -3.34
N GLY A 82 13.44 8.33 -3.05
CA GLY A 82 12.87 9.36 -3.91
C GLY A 82 11.72 8.88 -4.80
N LEU A 83 11.35 7.61 -4.73
CA LEU A 83 10.16 7.11 -5.42
C LEU A 83 8.94 7.79 -4.84
N ARG A 84 8.03 8.24 -5.69
CA ARG A 84 6.79 8.90 -5.29
C ARG A 84 5.60 8.15 -5.85
N GLY A 85 4.48 8.23 -5.13
CA GLY A 85 3.25 7.63 -5.57
C GLY A 85 2.06 8.17 -4.82
N CYS A 86 0.89 7.62 -5.13
CA CYS A 86 -0.33 7.94 -4.39
C CYS A 86 -1.21 6.70 -4.28
N GLY A 87 -1.96 6.65 -3.19
CA GLY A 87 -2.88 5.57 -2.94
C GLY A 87 -4.26 6.11 -2.60
N PHE A 88 -5.28 5.47 -3.15
CA PHE A 88 -6.69 5.76 -2.88
C PHE A 88 -7.23 4.65 -2.00
N PHE A 89 -7.80 5.03 -0.85
CA PHE A 89 -8.34 4.07 0.12
C PHE A 89 -9.82 4.38 0.31
N ARG A 90 -10.67 3.40 0.01
CA ARG A 90 -12.09 3.50 0.34
C ARG A 90 -12.32 2.78 1.65
N VAL A 91 -12.81 3.52 2.64
CA VAL A 91 -13.03 3.01 3.99
C VAL A 91 -14.53 2.94 4.26
N VAL A 92 -14.98 1.76 4.65
CA VAL A 92 -16.38 1.50 4.98
C VAL A 92 -16.40 0.82 6.35
N ASP A 93 -17.21 1.33 7.26
CA ASP A 93 -17.34 0.79 8.62
C ASP A 93 -15.97 0.64 9.32
N GLY A 94 -15.10 1.63 9.13
CA GLY A 94 -13.82 1.69 9.80
C GLY A 94 -12.74 0.77 9.25
N GLN A 95 -12.98 0.11 8.11
CA GLN A 95 -12.02 -0.77 7.49
C GLN A 95 -11.88 -0.48 5.99
N ILE A 96 -10.73 -0.78 5.44
CA ILE A 96 -10.46 -0.56 4.01
C ILE A 96 -11.20 -1.63 3.21
N ALA A 97 -12.12 -1.16 2.35
CA ALA A 97 -12.84 -2.03 1.43
C ALA A 97 -12.13 -2.15 0.09
N PHE A 98 -11.44 -1.10 -0.31
CA PHE A 98 -10.75 -1.05 -1.60
C PHE A 98 -9.55 -0.10 -1.49
N GLN A 99 -8.44 -0.50 -2.11
CA GLN A 99 -7.24 0.33 -2.21
C GLN A 99 -6.72 0.26 -3.64
N ARG A 100 -6.34 1.41 -4.18
CA ARG A 100 -5.68 1.48 -5.49
C ARG A 100 -4.45 2.36 -5.37
N GLY A 101 -3.30 1.81 -5.74
CA GLY A 101 -2.04 2.53 -5.66
C GLY A 101 -1.44 2.79 -7.03
N TYR A 102 -0.89 3.98 -7.21
CA TYR A 102 -0.22 4.40 -8.44
C TYR A 102 1.24 4.71 -8.12
N TRP A 103 2.14 3.99 -8.77
CA TRP A 103 3.58 4.22 -8.69
C TRP A 103 4.23 3.62 -9.92
N ASP A 104 5.43 4.12 -10.26
CA ASP A 104 6.11 3.67 -11.46
C ASP A 104 7.00 2.47 -11.15
N LYS A 105 6.66 1.32 -11.75
CA LYS A 105 7.38 0.07 -11.50
C LYS A 105 8.84 0.14 -11.93
N LEU A 106 9.13 0.76 -13.07
CA LEU A 106 10.50 0.87 -13.54
C LEU A 106 11.36 1.71 -12.59
N SER A 107 10.81 2.84 -12.12
CA SER A 107 11.48 3.67 -11.13
C SER A 107 11.73 2.91 -9.83
N PHE A 108 10.73 2.13 -9.38
CA PHE A 108 10.88 1.31 -8.18
C PHE A 108 12.05 0.34 -8.33
N LEU A 109 12.08 -0.40 -9.44
CA LEU A 109 13.14 -1.38 -9.69
C LEU A 109 14.54 -0.73 -9.72
N ARG A 110 14.65 0.42 -10.40
CA ARG A 110 15.92 1.15 -10.48
C ARG A 110 16.39 1.65 -9.12
N LEU A 111 15.49 2.30 -8.39
CA LEU A 111 15.83 2.95 -7.12
C LEU A 111 16.16 1.93 -6.03
N HIS A 112 15.54 0.75 -6.09
CA HIS A 112 15.80 -0.32 -5.13
C HIS A 112 16.87 -1.31 -5.61
N GLY A 113 17.52 -1.03 -6.75
CA GLY A 113 18.59 -1.88 -7.28
C GLY A 113 18.11 -3.24 -7.76
N LEU A 114 16.83 -3.36 -8.14
CA LEU A 114 16.24 -4.61 -8.60
C LEU A 114 16.25 -4.70 -10.12
N SER A 115 16.34 -5.92 -10.63
CA SER A 115 16.43 -6.15 -12.07
C SER A 115 15.05 -6.32 -12.69
N GLN A 116 14.77 -5.53 -13.74
CA GLN A 116 13.55 -5.71 -14.52
C GLN A 116 13.55 -7.02 -15.31
N GLY A 117 14.73 -7.51 -15.67
CA GLY A 117 14.87 -8.75 -16.44
C GLY A 117 14.29 -9.95 -15.71
N ASP A 118 14.35 -9.94 -14.37
CA ASP A 118 13.84 -11.03 -13.56
C ASP A 118 12.33 -11.17 -13.67
N SER A 119 11.63 -10.08 -13.90
CA SER A 119 10.17 -10.08 -14.00
C SER A 119 9.67 -10.40 -15.40
N SER A 120 10.52 -10.39 -16.40
CA SER A 120 10.14 -10.65 -17.77
C SER A 120 10.26 -12.10 -18.19
N ASN A 121 10.76 -12.93 -17.32
CA ASN A 121 10.98 -14.35 -17.59
C ASN A 121 9.77 -15.21 -17.30
#